data_6b43a71810aefde782e8a0b66047a1b3
#
_entry.id   6b43a71810aefde782e8a0b66047a1b3
#
_cell.length_a   1.000
_cell.length_b   1.000
_cell.length_c   1.000
_cell.angle_alpha   90.00
_cell.angle_beta   90.00
_cell.angle_gamma   90.00
#
_symmetry.space_group_name_H-M   'P 1'
#
loop_
_entity.id
_entity.type
_entity.pdbx_description
1 polymer ?
#
loop_
_entity_poly.entity_id
_entity_poly.type
_entity_poly.pdbx_seq_one_letter_code
_entity_poly.pdbx_strand_id
1 'polypeptide(L)'
;MNNRPFLFLIINLFLLTISISCSKLEREKDTLELYTTSLLINQEGGEECIDLMANGLWEIQDIPDWISASPTSGDGYGMVTIKVAENKGVERRKASLQFSHGKATETLEVEQLGLKEVDPFLEFSRNPMDVGCFAGTQTIKLTTNRPWEVYIVPKWISITPSSGDESTEITINIAENRSPDGRQAKVVFSGEFGQRVLEVNQSGLRDIAISPGLPIFSFKQLEFTGDLSWCNAWTNSMFINPAIQDKIYLGNLVSHNAQSNINIPEFTGYTFNPITISTSAAVEEVVKTYVPSQKEQDTFARQIMENMSDQNVSFEIDNGTFDFYSHKQLYMAGMINLGVKLDEAVSGVSFLEKEMPRKYGLIYSFKQILFTLDMDRPEKLIKEELKEVDKGRGVSYVAFVSYGRIGLLVVESDIDSRDVRLAINKVIAGESLSQEETNILSAVDVCYVYFDKDKNVQTQKGGLDVVNAYKEAILKEKDCIYPVEFSLSDYTDHSLNSISFSCRAEE
;
A
#
# COMPACT_ATOMS: atom_id res chain seq x y z
N MET A 1 -19.83 -25.32 82.84
CA MET A 1 -20.65 -26.38 82.28
C MET A 1 -20.67 -26.24 80.80
N ASN A 2 -19.73 -26.92 80.17
CA ASN A 2 -19.84 -28.03 79.21
C ASN A 2 -20.93 -27.83 78.14
N ASN A 3 -20.53 -27.65 76.93
CA ASN A 3 -20.47 -28.73 75.95
C ASN A 3 -19.93 -28.20 74.59
N ARG A 4 -18.82 -28.74 74.20
CA ARG A 4 -18.40 -28.80 72.78
C ARG A 4 -19.20 -29.95 72.13
N PRO A 5 -19.57 -29.79 70.86
CA PRO A 5 -19.63 -30.94 69.99
C PRO A 5 -18.59 -30.88 68.89
N PHE A 6 -17.94 -31.92 68.75
CA PHE A 6 -17.18 -32.56 67.71
C PHE A 6 -17.34 -31.92 66.31
N LEU A 7 -16.23 -31.40 65.83
CA LEU A 7 -16.04 -31.09 64.42
C LEU A 7 -15.74 -32.43 63.69
N PHE A 8 -16.70 -32.98 63.03
CA PHE A 8 -16.48 -34.01 62.05
C PHE A 8 -15.77 -33.40 60.86
N LEU A 9 -14.47 -33.66 60.67
CA LEU A 9 -13.68 -33.40 59.50
C LEU A 9 -14.16 -34.33 58.38
N ILE A 10 -15.17 -33.92 57.63
CA ILE A 10 -15.48 -34.55 56.34
C ILE A 10 -14.41 -34.03 55.38
N ILE A 11 -13.40 -34.87 55.17
CA ILE A 11 -12.51 -34.75 54.01
C ILE A 11 -13.38 -35.04 52.79
N ASN A 12 -14.01 -33.99 52.27
CA ASN A 12 -14.50 -34.00 50.93
C ASN A 12 -13.27 -33.98 50.03
N LEU A 13 -12.91 -35.19 49.60
CA LEU A 13 -12.06 -35.41 48.44
C LEU A 13 -12.78 -34.78 47.26
N PHE A 14 -12.59 -33.47 47.09
CA PHE A 14 -12.90 -32.80 45.84
C PHE A 14 -11.94 -33.43 44.83
N LEU A 15 -12.40 -34.47 44.18
CA LEU A 15 -11.91 -34.86 42.88
C LEU A 15 -12.08 -33.61 42.01
N LEU A 16 -11.01 -32.83 41.96
CA LEU A 16 -10.82 -31.84 40.91
C LEU A 16 -10.74 -32.64 39.62
N THR A 17 -11.90 -32.99 39.07
CA THR A 17 -11.98 -33.29 37.66
C THR A 17 -11.51 -32.00 36.97
N ILE A 18 -10.22 -31.96 36.71
CA ILE A 18 -9.71 -31.17 35.63
C ILE A 18 -10.46 -31.71 34.42
N SER A 19 -11.61 -31.14 34.13
CA SER A 19 -12.12 -31.11 32.78
C SER A 19 -11.02 -30.42 32.00
N ILE A 20 -10.07 -31.20 31.51
CA ILE A 20 -9.37 -30.86 30.30
C ILE A 20 -10.53 -30.70 29.32
N SER A 21 -11.00 -29.45 29.21
CA SER A 21 -11.70 -29.02 28.03
C SER A 21 -10.66 -29.22 26.95
N CYS A 22 -10.66 -30.41 26.39
CA CYS A 22 -10.21 -30.65 25.07
C CYS A 22 -11.10 -29.68 24.26
N SER A 23 -10.68 -28.43 24.13
CA SER A 23 -11.11 -27.64 22.97
C SER A 23 -10.82 -28.64 21.86
N LYS A 24 -11.86 -29.27 21.31
CA LYS A 24 -11.74 -29.81 19.98
C LYS A 24 -11.12 -28.67 19.19
N LEU A 25 -9.83 -28.79 18.92
CA LEU A 25 -9.31 -28.12 17.73
C LEU A 25 -10.32 -28.57 16.67
N GLU A 26 -11.21 -27.69 16.28
CA GLU A 26 -11.94 -27.90 15.03
C GLU A 26 -10.82 -28.10 14.02
N ARG A 27 -10.63 -29.36 13.63
CA ARG A 27 -9.72 -29.65 12.52
C ARG A 27 -10.22 -28.77 11.41
N GLU A 28 -9.38 -27.84 10.96
CA GLU A 28 -9.67 -27.11 9.74
C GLU A 28 -10.19 -28.12 8.72
N LYS A 29 -11.32 -27.79 8.15
CA LYS A 29 -11.96 -28.66 7.15
C LYS A 29 -10.94 -28.85 6.02
N ASP A 30 -10.66 -30.10 5.68
CA ASP A 30 -9.82 -30.41 4.55
C ASP A 30 -10.39 -29.70 3.32
N THR A 31 -9.60 -28.86 2.65
CA THR A 31 -9.99 -28.14 1.44
C THR A 31 -9.03 -28.46 0.32
N LEU A 32 -9.58 -28.70 -0.84
CA LEU A 32 -8.87 -28.92 -2.08
C LEU A 32 -9.67 -28.27 -3.20
N GLU A 33 -9.03 -27.51 -4.06
CA GLU A 33 -9.64 -26.82 -5.21
C GLU A 33 -8.73 -26.96 -6.43
N LEU A 34 -9.30 -27.39 -7.55
CA LEU A 34 -8.65 -27.38 -8.85
C LEU A 34 -9.16 -26.16 -9.63
N TYR A 35 -8.23 -25.36 -10.16
CA TYR A 35 -8.62 -24.22 -11.01
C TYR A 35 -8.96 -24.64 -12.45
N THR A 36 -8.59 -25.86 -12.83
CA THR A 36 -9.00 -26.50 -14.09
C THR A 36 -9.56 -27.89 -13.78
N THR A 37 -10.81 -28.15 -14.16
CA THR A 37 -11.49 -29.42 -13.88
C THR A 37 -11.68 -30.30 -15.11
N SER A 38 -11.36 -29.79 -16.32
CA SER A 38 -11.45 -30.56 -17.56
C SER A 38 -10.38 -30.14 -18.56
N LEU A 39 -9.84 -31.13 -19.27
CA LEU A 39 -8.89 -30.97 -20.38
C LEU A 39 -9.42 -31.71 -21.62
N LEU A 40 -9.43 -31.01 -22.75
CA LEU A 40 -9.65 -31.64 -24.06
C LEU A 40 -8.31 -31.64 -24.80
N ILE A 41 -7.79 -32.82 -25.07
CA ILE A 41 -6.46 -33.03 -25.67
C ILE A 41 -6.62 -33.57 -27.09
N ASN A 42 -5.79 -33.08 -27.98
CA ASN A 42 -5.73 -33.58 -29.33
C ASN A 42 -5.26 -35.04 -29.41
N GLN A 43 -5.49 -35.66 -30.57
CA GLN A 43 -5.07 -37.01 -30.84
C GLN A 43 -3.55 -37.22 -30.65
N GLU A 44 -2.71 -36.26 -31.05
CA GLU A 44 -1.24 -36.31 -30.91
C GLU A 44 -0.76 -36.30 -29.48
N GLY A 45 -1.64 -35.98 -28.52
CA GLY A 45 -1.24 -35.79 -27.12
C GLY A 45 -0.76 -34.37 -26.87
N GLY A 46 -0.11 -34.18 -25.71
CA GLY A 46 0.41 -32.87 -25.31
C GLY A 46 0.71 -32.78 -23.84
N GLU A 47 1.13 -31.62 -23.43
CA GLU A 47 1.41 -31.29 -22.01
C GLU A 47 0.56 -30.06 -21.64
N GLU A 48 -0.17 -30.15 -20.52
CA GLU A 48 -0.95 -29.06 -19.95
C GLU A 48 -0.59 -28.89 -18.47
N CYS A 49 -0.54 -27.65 -18.01
CA CYS A 49 -0.30 -27.33 -16.60
C CYS A 49 -1.63 -26.94 -15.93
N ILE A 50 -1.90 -27.54 -14.78
CA ILE A 50 -3.04 -27.21 -13.95
C ILE A 50 -2.56 -26.73 -12.58
N ASP A 51 -3.28 -25.78 -12.02
CA ASP A 51 -3.04 -25.26 -10.69
C ASP A 51 -4.08 -25.81 -9.72
N LEU A 52 -3.64 -26.05 -8.49
CA LEU A 52 -4.49 -26.44 -7.39
C LEU A 52 -4.09 -25.76 -6.09
N MET A 53 -5.03 -25.67 -5.17
CA MET A 53 -4.82 -25.22 -3.80
C MET A 53 -5.42 -26.22 -2.81
N ALA A 54 -4.62 -26.62 -1.83
CA ALA A 54 -5.07 -27.42 -0.70
C ALA A 54 -4.57 -26.79 0.62
N ASN A 55 -5.19 -27.10 1.72
CA ASN A 55 -4.70 -26.67 3.03
C ASN A 55 -3.79 -27.72 3.72
N GLY A 56 -3.15 -28.58 2.93
CA GLY A 56 -2.17 -29.58 3.38
C GLY A 56 -1.77 -30.54 2.26
N LEU A 57 -1.23 -31.70 2.64
CA LEU A 57 -0.70 -32.70 1.71
C LEU A 57 -1.77 -33.22 0.75
N TRP A 58 -1.53 -33.15 -0.54
CA TRP A 58 -2.40 -33.68 -1.58
C TRP A 58 -1.69 -34.72 -2.43
N GLU A 59 -2.46 -35.61 -3.05
CA GLU A 59 -1.98 -36.64 -3.98
C GLU A 59 -2.94 -36.86 -5.14
N ILE A 60 -2.42 -37.38 -6.23
CA ILE A 60 -3.18 -37.72 -7.43
C ILE A 60 -3.28 -39.24 -7.53
N GLN A 61 -4.49 -39.74 -7.76
CA GLN A 61 -4.78 -41.15 -7.93
C GLN A 61 -5.45 -41.40 -9.30
N ASP A 62 -5.59 -42.66 -9.66
CA ASP A 62 -6.29 -43.11 -10.88
C ASP A 62 -5.66 -42.59 -12.19
N ILE A 63 -4.33 -42.43 -12.24
CA ILE A 63 -3.62 -42.02 -13.44
C ILE A 63 -3.47 -43.22 -14.39
N PRO A 64 -4.12 -43.21 -15.56
CA PRO A 64 -4.00 -44.31 -16.52
C PRO A 64 -2.66 -44.26 -17.26
N ASP A 65 -2.25 -45.37 -17.86
CA ASP A 65 -0.95 -45.55 -18.56
C ASP A 65 -0.67 -44.53 -19.67
N TRP A 66 -1.71 -43.93 -20.24
CA TRP A 66 -1.59 -42.94 -21.30
C TRP A 66 -1.50 -41.48 -20.81
N ILE A 67 -1.56 -41.27 -19.49
CA ILE A 67 -1.36 -39.97 -18.85
C ILE A 67 -0.22 -40.08 -17.86
N SER A 68 0.60 -39.07 -17.76
CA SER A 68 1.54 -38.89 -16.66
C SER A 68 1.32 -37.52 -16.02
N ALA A 69 1.43 -37.45 -14.70
CA ALA A 69 1.34 -36.22 -13.94
C ALA A 69 2.65 -35.98 -13.15
N SER A 70 3.09 -34.76 -13.06
CA SER A 70 4.27 -34.40 -12.29
C SER A 70 4.16 -32.98 -11.71
N PRO A 71 4.29 -32.81 -10.38
CA PRO A 71 4.38 -33.85 -9.35
C PRO A 71 3.05 -34.59 -9.15
N THR A 72 3.11 -35.80 -8.58
CA THR A 72 1.87 -36.58 -8.21
C THR A 72 1.42 -36.34 -6.78
N SER A 73 2.13 -35.54 -6.01
CA SER A 73 1.79 -35.14 -4.66
C SER A 73 2.52 -33.85 -4.28
N GLY A 74 2.00 -33.13 -3.29
CA GLY A 74 2.60 -31.89 -2.81
C GLY A 74 1.94 -31.43 -1.50
N ASP A 75 2.23 -30.20 -1.10
CA ASP A 75 1.68 -29.56 0.11
C ASP A 75 1.24 -28.13 -0.23
N GLY A 76 0.02 -27.77 0.11
CA GLY A 76 -0.54 -26.44 -0.16
C GLY A 76 -0.83 -26.19 -1.64
N TYR A 77 -0.35 -25.05 -2.16
CA TYR A 77 -0.44 -24.72 -3.58
C TYR A 77 0.43 -25.67 -4.42
N GLY A 78 -0.12 -26.15 -5.53
CA GLY A 78 0.60 -27.00 -6.47
C GLY A 78 0.31 -26.63 -7.92
N MET A 79 1.35 -26.72 -8.74
CA MET A 79 1.26 -26.68 -10.19
C MET A 79 1.65 -28.07 -10.71
N VAL A 80 0.74 -28.71 -11.43
CA VAL A 80 0.92 -30.09 -11.92
C VAL A 80 0.93 -30.08 -13.44
N THR A 81 1.99 -30.63 -14.03
CA THR A 81 2.06 -30.88 -15.48
C THR A 81 1.39 -32.22 -15.79
N ILE A 82 0.32 -32.18 -16.58
CA ILE A 82 -0.37 -33.35 -17.12
C ILE A 82 0.13 -33.58 -18.55
N LYS A 83 0.79 -34.70 -18.77
CA LYS A 83 1.28 -35.10 -20.08
C LYS A 83 0.47 -36.27 -20.59
N VAL A 84 -0.10 -36.12 -21.77
CA VAL A 84 -0.98 -37.09 -22.43
C VAL A 84 -0.27 -37.67 -23.65
N ALA A 85 -0.17 -38.98 -23.71
CA ALA A 85 0.43 -39.70 -24.86
C ALA A 85 -0.51 -39.70 -26.06
N GLU A 86 0.04 -39.87 -27.28
CA GLU A 86 -0.70 -40.00 -28.50
C GLU A 86 -1.84 -41.07 -28.42
N ASN A 87 -3.04 -40.74 -28.87
CA ASN A 87 -4.15 -41.68 -29.03
C ASN A 87 -4.10 -42.29 -30.44
N LYS A 88 -3.62 -43.51 -30.57
CA LYS A 88 -3.55 -44.26 -31.83
C LYS A 88 -4.88 -44.91 -32.19
N GLY A 89 -5.87 -44.83 -31.31
CA GLY A 89 -7.23 -45.36 -31.56
C GLY A 89 -8.07 -44.40 -32.39
N VAL A 90 -9.13 -44.96 -33.03
CA VAL A 90 -10.09 -44.14 -33.80
C VAL A 90 -11.13 -43.47 -32.94
N GLU A 91 -11.33 -43.92 -31.73
CA GLU A 91 -12.31 -43.43 -30.78
C GLU A 91 -11.67 -42.49 -29.75
N ARG A 92 -12.48 -41.56 -29.25
CA ARG A 92 -12.11 -40.71 -28.08
C ARG A 92 -11.84 -41.60 -26.88
N ARG A 93 -10.90 -41.17 -26.00
CA ARG A 93 -10.69 -41.80 -24.73
C ARG A 93 -10.80 -40.75 -23.59
N LYS A 94 -11.27 -41.22 -22.46
CA LYS A 94 -11.47 -40.36 -21.27
C LYS A 94 -10.82 -40.97 -20.07
N ALA A 95 -10.41 -40.10 -19.17
CA ALA A 95 -9.93 -40.47 -17.83
C ALA A 95 -10.36 -39.40 -16.84
N SER A 96 -10.56 -39.84 -15.58
CA SER A 96 -10.85 -39.00 -14.45
C SER A 96 -9.72 -39.18 -13.45
N LEU A 97 -8.86 -38.16 -13.30
CA LEU A 97 -7.78 -38.14 -12.31
C LEU A 97 -8.33 -37.62 -10.99
N GLN A 98 -8.23 -38.40 -9.93
CA GLN A 98 -8.71 -38.00 -8.62
C GLN A 98 -7.59 -37.35 -7.81
N PHE A 99 -7.81 -36.09 -7.42
CA PHE A 99 -6.97 -35.37 -6.46
C PHE A 99 -7.59 -35.51 -5.09
N SER A 100 -6.78 -35.79 -4.09
CA SER A 100 -7.26 -35.97 -2.72
C SER A 100 -6.40 -35.25 -1.70
N HIS A 101 -7.05 -34.68 -0.68
CA HIS A 101 -6.44 -34.13 0.52
C HIS A 101 -7.34 -34.45 1.72
N GLY A 102 -6.91 -35.36 2.59
CA GLY A 102 -7.72 -35.82 3.70
C GLY A 102 -9.07 -36.40 3.24
N LYS A 103 -10.16 -35.68 3.50
CA LYS A 103 -11.52 -36.05 3.04
C LYS A 103 -11.99 -35.24 1.84
N ALA A 104 -11.26 -34.22 1.45
CA ALA A 104 -11.57 -33.42 0.26
C ALA A 104 -11.06 -34.13 -0.99
N THR A 105 -11.89 -34.20 -2.02
CA THR A 105 -11.54 -34.79 -3.32
C THR A 105 -12.03 -33.90 -4.43
N GLU A 106 -11.22 -33.75 -5.46
CA GLU A 106 -11.54 -33.06 -6.71
C GLU A 106 -11.17 -33.94 -7.89
N THR A 107 -11.83 -33.77 -9.01
CA THR A 107 -11.63 -34.61 -10.20
C THR A 107 -11.27 -33.74 -11.40
N LEU A 108 -10.17 -34.12 -12.08
CA LEU A 108 -9.83 -33.60 -13.38
C LEU A 108 -10.28 -34.57 -14.46
N GLU A 109 -11.21 -34.16 -15.29
CA GLU A 109 -11.63 -34.90 -16.46
C GLU A 109 -10.70 -34.66 -17.62
N VAL A 110 -10.10 -35.71 -18.18
CA VAL A 110 -9.25 -35.63 -19.35
C VAL A 110 -9.92 -36.40 -20.50
N GLU A 111 -10.28 -35.67 -21.55
CA GLU A 111 -10.80 -36.26 -22.80
C GLU A 111 -9.77 -36.06 -23.92
N GLN A 112 -9.48 -37.12 -24.66
CA GLN A 112 -8.58 -37.06 -25.81
C GLN A 112 -9.27 -37.53 -27.07
N LEU A 113 -9.08 -36.77 -28.14
CA LEU A 113 -9.66 -37.09 -29.46
C LEU A 113 -9.02 -38.35 -30.06
N GLY A 114 -9.78 -39.06 -30.88
CA GLY A 114 -9.28 -40.18 -31.68
C GLY A 114 -8.93 -39.75 -33.10
N LEU A 115 -8.32 -40.67 -33.88
CA LEU A 115 -7.87 -40.43 -35.26
C LEU A 115 -8.95 -39.95 -36.26
N LYS A 116 -10.24 -40.15 -35.95
CA LYS A 116 -11.35 -39.80 -36.86
C LYS A 116 -12.15 -38.54 -36.47
N GLU A 117 -11.99 -38.05 -35.27
CA GLU A 117 -12.80 -36.92 -34.79
C GLU A 117 -11.91 -35.75 -34.40
N VAL A 118 -11.50 -35.00 -35.38
CA VAL A 118 -10.83 -33.72 -35.13
C VAL A 118 -11.81 -32.61 -35.45
N ASP A 119 -12.73 -32.33 -34.51
CA ASP A 119 -13.55 -31.13 -34.63
C ASP A 119 -12.67 -29.90 -34.72
N PRO A 120 -13.00 -28.92 -35.54
CA PRO A 120 -12.27 -27.68 -35.59
C PRO A 120 -12.32 -26.98 -34.23
N PHE A 121 -11.15 -26.66 -33.67
CA PHE A 121 -11.04 -25.94 -32.40
C PHE A 121 -9.96 -24.86 -32.45
N LEU A 122 -10.10 -23.86 -31.54
CA LEU A 122 -9.07 -22.89 -31.20
C LEU A 122 -9.22 -22.54 -29.72
N GLU A 123 -8.10 -22.60 -28.98
CA GLU A 123 -8.03 -22.34 -27.56
C GLU A 123 -6.87 -21.43 -27.23
N PHE A 124 -7.03 -20.64 -26.16
CA PHE A 124 -6.00 -19.77 -25.63
C PHE A 124 -5.52 -20.32 -24.29
N SER A 125 -4.21 -20.31 -24.07
CA SER A 125 -3.62 -20.72 -22.78
C SER A 125 -4.06 -19.83 -21.61
N ARG A 126 -4.61 -18.66 -21.89
CA ARG A 126 -5.14 -17.71 -20.90
C ARG A 126 -6.29 -16.92 -21.51
N ASN A 127 -7.47 -16.98 -20.90
CA ASN A 127 -8.65 -16.22 -21.27
C ASN A 127 -9.65 -16.20 -20.10
N PRO A 128 -10.00 -15.05 -19.48
CA PRO A 128 -9.60 -13.71 -19.89
C PRO A 128 -8.13 -13.38 -19.61
N MET A 129 -7.62 -12.34 -20.27
CA MET A 129 -6.30 -11.80 -20.04
C MET A 129 -6.40 -10.48 -19.28
N ASP A 130 -5.98 -10.49 -18.02
CA ASP A 130 -5.92 -9.30 -17.17
C ASP A 130 -4.52 -8.67 -17.25
N VAL A 131 -4.45 -7.36 -17.50
CA VAL A 131 -3.21 -6.62 -17.67
C VAL A 131 -3.25 -5.28 -16.96
N GLY A 132 -2.09 -4.79 -16.52
CA GLY A 132 -1.95 -3.47 -15.92
C GLY A 132 -2.19 -2.32 -16.90
N CYS A 133 -2.31 -1.10 -16.37
CA CYS A 133 -2.59 0.11 -17.17
C CYS A 133 -1.43 0.53 -18.09
N PHE A 134 -0.20 0.15 -17.80
CA PHE A 134 0.97 0.52 -18.60
C PHE A 134 1.01 -0.21 -19.94
N ALA A 135 1.65 0.42 -20.93
CA ALA A 135 1.95 -0.26 -22.19
C ALA A 135 2.81 -1.48 -21.93
N GLY A 136 2.55 -2.55 -22.66
CA GLY A 136 3.28 -3.79 -22.46
C GLY A 136 3.03 -4.83 -23.54
N THR A 137 3.80 -5.89 -23.47
CA THR A 137 3.70 -7.04 -24.39
C THR A 137 3.39 -8.28 -23.56
N GLN A 138 2.43 -9.07 -24.02
CA GLN A 138 2.06 -10.36 -23.46
C GLN A 138 2.23 -11.43 -24.54
N THR A 139 2.66 -12.61 -24.14
CA THR A 139 2.73 -13.77 -25.01
C THR A 139 1.80 -14.83 -24.47
N ILE A 140 0.94 -15.36 -25.34
CA ILE A 140 0.06 -16.49 -25.01
C ILE A 140 0.14 -17.56 -26.08
N LYS A 141 -0.05 -18.82 -25.68
CA LYS A 141 -0.12 -19.93 -26.60
C LYS A 141 -1.55 -20.00 -27.16
N LEU A 142 -1.65 -20.05 -28.49
CA LEU A 142 -2.85 -20.38 -29.23
C LEU A 142 -2.73 -21.82 -29.74
N THR A 143 -3.70 -22.66 -29.40
CA THR A 143 -3.72 -24.06 -29.80
C THR A 143 -4.91 -24.29 -30.74
N THR A 144 -4.65 -24.83 -31.91
CA THR A 144 -5.68 -25.06 -32.94
C THR A 144 -5.28 -26.25 -33.85
N ASN A 145 -6.26 -26.80 -34.53
CA ASN A 145 -6.07 -27.81 -35.56
C ASN A 145 -6.55 -27.33 -36.96
N ARG A 146 -6.79 -26.03 -37.10
CA ARG A 146 -7.26 -25.42 -38.37
C ARG A 146 -6.59 -24.05 -38.53
N PRO A 147 -6.50 -23.55 -39.77
CA PRO A 147 -6.08 -22.18 -40.03
C PRO A 147 -6.94 -21.16 -39.28
N TRP A 148 -6.31 -20.07 -38.86
CA TRP A 148 -6.94 -19.01 -38.10
C TRP A 148 -6.46 -17.63 -38.53
N GLU A 149 -7.28 -16.62 -38.28
CA GLU A 149 -6.95 -15.22 -38.48
C GLU A 149 -7.57 -14.36 -37.39
N VAL A 150 -6.96 -13.21 -37.10
CA VAL A 150 -7.52 -12.17 -36.24
C VAL A 150 -8.54 -11.37 -37.04
N TYR A 151 -9.80 -11.50 -36.71
CA TYR A 151 -10.91 -10.87 -37.42
C TYR A 151 -11.27 -9.51 -36.89
N ILE A 152 -11.30 -9.33 -35.55
CA ILE A 152 -11.54 -8.05 -34.90
C ILE A 152 -10.46 -7.83 -33.84
N VAL A 153 -9.79 -6.68 -33.90
CA VAL A 153 -8.85 -6.22 -32.89
C VAL A 153 -9.08 -4.73 -32.58
N PRO A 154 -9.19 -4.34 -31.30
CA PRO A 154 -9.31 -2.93 -30.90
C PRO A 154 -8.05 -2.15 -31.23
N LYS A 155 -8.19 -0.82 -31.48
CA LYS A 155 -7.07 0.06 -31.86
C LYS A 155 -5.90 0.09 -30.86
N TRP A 156 -6.13 -0.23 -29.60
CA TRP A 156 -5.13 -0.21 -28.55
C TRP A 156 -4.44 -1.57 -28.33
N ILE A 157 -4.79 -2.58 -29.15
CA ILE A 157 -4.18 -3.90 -29.15
C ILE A 157 -3.64 -4.19 -30.56
N SER A 158 -2.47 -4.80 -30.63
CA SER A 158 -1.96 -5.40 -31.87
C SER A 158 -1.46 -6.81 -31.58
N ILE A 159 -1.62 -7.72 -32.56
CA ILE A 159 -1.30 -9.12 -32.40
C ILE A 159 -0.36 -9.57 -33.53
N THR A 160 0.66 -10.32 -33.17
CA THR A 160 1.64 -10.86 -34.09
C THR A 160 1.97 -12.31 -33.74
N PRO A 161 1.85 -13.27 -34.69
CA PRO A 161 1.24 -13.12 -36.01
C PRO A 161 -0.25 -12.85 -35.93
N SER A 162 -0.85 -12.28 -36.99
CA SER A 162 -2.30 -12.03 -37.10
C SER A 162 -3.07 -13.16 -37.80
N SER A 163 -2.38 -14.19 -38.27
CA SER A 163 -2.93 -15.40 -38.85
C SER A 163 -1.92 -16.53 -38.82
N GLY A 164 -2.37 -17.76 -38.98
CA GLY A 164 -1.52 -18.94 -39.04
C GLY A 164 -2.32 -20.19 -39.38
N ASP A 165 -1.60 -21.25 -39.72
CA ASP A 165 -2.18 -22.55 -40.13
C ASP A 165 -2.15 -23.59 -39.01
N GLU A 166 -1.41 -23.33 -37.95
CA GLU A 166 -1.17 -24.26 -36.85
C GLU A 166 -1.11 -23.54 -35.50
N SER A 167 -1.01 -24.33 -34.44
CA SER A 167 -0.76 -23.84 -33.07
C SER A 167 0.53 -23.04 -32.98
N THR A 168 0.48 -21.88 -32.32
CA THR A 168 1.63 -20.99 -32.20
C THR A 168 1.55 -20.15 -30.93
N GLU A 169 2.64 -19.50 -30.60
CA GLU A 169 2.65 -18.39 -29.65
C GLU A 169 2.28 -17.10 -30.38
N ILE A 170 1.35 -16.35 -29.83
CA ILE A 170 1.01 -15.02 -30.32
C ILE A 170 1.49 -13.97 -29.34
N THR A 171 2.08 -12.93 -29.89
CA THR A 171 2.51 -11.74 -29.13
C THR A 171 1.44 -10.67 -29.23
N ILE A 172 0.98 -10.19 -28.08
CA ILE A 172 -0.07 -9.20 -27.95
C ILE A 172 0.55 -7.93 -27.38
N ASN A 173 0.64 -6.88 -28.18
CA ASN A 173 1.09 -5.57 -27.72
C ASN A 173 -0.12 -4.74 -27.32
N ILE A 174 -0.06 -4.16 -26.14
CA ILE A 174 -1.13 -3.42 -25.50
C ILE A 174 -0.66 -2.00 -25.27
N ALA A 175 -1.41 -1.02 -25.79
CA ALA A 175 -1.12 0.39 -25.55
C ALA A 175 -1.51 0.78 -24.12
N GLU A 176 -0.81 1.77 -23.58
CA GLU A 176 -1.09 2.35 -22.28
C GLU A 176 -2.55 2.80 -22.14
N ASN A 177 -3.18 2.47 -21.03
CA ASN A 177 -4.47 3.03 -20.62
C ASN A 177 -4.23 4.21 -19.68
N ARG A 178 -4.40 5.42 -20.19
CA ARG A 178 -4.25 6.67 -19.43
C ARG A 178 -5.55 7.14 -18.77
N SER A 179 -6.62 6.36 -18.91
CA SER A 179 -7.86 6.65 -18.21
C SER A 179 -7.74 6.28 -16.73
N PRO A 180 -8.36 7.02 -15.81
CA PRO A 180 -8.56 6.55 -14.45
C PRO A 180 -9.26 5.20 -14.40
N ASP A 181 -10.15 4.93 -15.36
CA ASP A 181 -10.96 3.73 -15.39
C ASP A 181 -10.32 2.62 -16.25
N GLY A 182 -10.55 1.38 -15.84
CA GLY A 182 -10.20 0.21 -16.62
C GLY A 182 -10.98 0.16 -17.94
N ARG A 183 -10.43 -0.57 -18.92
CA ARG A 183 -11.10 -0.83 -20.20
C ARG A 183 -11.07 -2.30 -20.54
N GLN A 184 -12.06 -2.72 -21.29
CA GLN A 184 -12.19 -4.10 -21.74
C GLN A 184 -12.24 -4.15 -23.26
N ALA A 185 -11.79 -5.26 -23.82
CA ALA A 185 -11.86 -5.53 -25.24
C ALA A 185 -12.11 -6.99 -25.52
N LYS A 186 -12.71 -7.26 -26.66
CA LYS A 186 -12.88 -8.57 -27.23
C LYS A 186 -12.10 -8.64 -28.54
N VAL A 187 -11.07 -9.49 -28.56
CA VAL A 187 -10.34 -9.82 -29.78
C VAL A 187 -10.98 -11.08 -30.35
N VAL A 188 -11.42 -10.99 -31.59
CA VAL A 188 -12.14 -12.10 -32.26
C VAL A 188 -11.20 -12.77 -33.26
N PHE A 189 -11.04 -14.06 -33.10
CA PHE A 189 -10.37 -14.96 -34.05
C PHE A 189 -11.40 -15.72 -34.84
N SER A 190 -11.14 -15.96 -36.11
CA SER A 190 -12.01 -16.70 -36.99
C SER A 190 -11.30 -17.83 -37.75
N GLY A 191 -12.03 -18.85 -38.10
CA GLY A 191 -11.56 -20.03 -38.83
C GLY A 191 -12.70 -21.04 -39.01
N GLU A 192 -12.41 -22.27 -39.45
CA GLU A 192 -13.39 -23.33 -39.57
C GLU A 192 -14.06 -23.72 -38.24
N PHE A 193 -13.44 -23.41 -37.10
CA PHE A 193 -13.98 -23.57 -35.75
C PHE A 193 -15.03 -22.50 -35.40
N GLY A 194 -15.37 -21.60 -36.34
CA GLY A 194 -16.24 -20.44 -36.15
C GLY A 194 -15.44 -19.26 -35.55
N GLN A 195 -16.05 -18.53 -34.62
CA GLN A 195 -15.40 -17.42 -33.93
C GLN A 195 -15.01 -17.84 -32.52
N ARG A 196 -13.82 -17.37 -32.07
CA ARG A 196 -13.35 -17.48 -30.70
C ARG A 196 -12.96 -16.09 -30.21
N VAL A 197 -13.26 -15.82 -28.96
CA VAL A 197 -13.07 -14.51 -28.35
C VAL A 197 -11.99 -14.62 -27.27
N LEU A 198 -10.95 -13.81 -27.40
CA LEU A 198 -10.02 -13.51 -26.33
C LEU A 198 -10.48 -12.23 -25.63
N GLU A 199 -10.83 -12.33 -24.38
CA GLU A 199 -11.21 -11.19 -23.56
C GLU A 199 -9.97 -10.57 -22.94
N VAL A 200 -9.81 -9.25 -23.07
CA VAL A 200 -8.68 -8.50 -22.53
C VAL A 200 -9.24 -7.43 -21.61
N ASN A 201 -8.88 -7.51 -20.31
CA ASN A 201 -9.21 -6.52 -19.30
C ASN A 201 -7.95 -5.73 -18.97
N GLN A 202 -7.98 -4.44 -19.20
CA GLN A 202 -6.87 -3.58 -18.82
C GLN A 202 -7.29 -2.66 -17.69
N SER A 203 -6.51 -2.66 -16.60
CA SER A 203 -6.69 -1.78 -15.45
C SER A 203 -6.64 -0.29 -15.83
N GLY A 204 -7.28 0.54 -15.02
CA GLY A 204 -7.13 1.99 -15.07
C GLY A 204 -6.03 2.48 -14.14
N LEU A 205 -5.79 3.79 -14.17
CA LEU A 205 -4.80 4.42 -13.29
C LEU A 205 -5.23 4.35 -11.80
N ARG A 206 -6.53 4.24 -11.50
CA ARG A 206 -7.04 4.06 -10.13
C ARG A 206 -6.65 2.73 -9.49
N ASP A 207 -6.38 1.72 -10.32
CA ASP A 207 -6.03 0.37 -9.87
C ASP A 207 -4.53 0.22 -9.60
N ILE A 208 -3.72 1.26 -9.85
CA ILE A 208 -2.29 1.23 -9.54
C ILE A 208 -2.13 1.09 -8.03
N ALA A 209 -1.45 0.03 -7.61
CA ALA A 209 -0.97 -0.08 -6.25
C ALA A 209 0.05 1.04 -6.01
N ILE A 210 -0.34 2.04 -5.21
CA ILE A 210 0.51 3.18 -4.89
C ILE A 210 1.43 2.75 -3.77
N SER A 211 2.73 2.98 -3.95
CA SER A 211 3.67 2.88 -2.84
C SER A 211 3.23 3.84 -1.74
N PRO A 212 3.13 3.39 -0.49
CA PRO A 212 2.69 4.23 0.59
C PRO A 212 3.66 5.40 0.77
N GLY A 213 3.11 6.60 0.70
CA GLY A 213 3.79 7.84 1.05
C GLY A 213 4.26 8.68 -0.13
N LEU A 214 4.08 10.00 0.02
CA LEU A 214 4.88 10.99 -0.67
C LEU A 214 6.34 10.86 -0.22
N PRO A 215 7.34 11.27 -1.00
CA PRO A 215 8.74 11.27 -0.56
C PRO A 215 8.96 11.94 0.79
N ILE A 216 8.14 12.94 1.13
CA ILE A 216 8.18 13.62 2.43
C ILE A 216 7.52 12.83 3.56
N PHE A 217 6.74 11.77 3.26
CA PHE A 217 6.05 10.92 4.21
C PHE A 217 6.51 9.48 4.04
N SER A 218 7.44 9.03 4.86
CA SER A 218 7.88 7.65 4.83
C SER A 218 7.07 6.81 5.82
N PHE A 219 6.27 5.89 5.30
CA PHE A 219 5.70 4.82 6.09
C PHE A 219 6.50 3.54 5.89
N LYS A 220 6.79 2.82 6.97
CA LYS A 220 7.32 1.46 6.88
C LYS A 220 6.25 0.49 6.38
N GLN A 221 5.02 0.71 6.80
CA GLN A 221 3.87 -0.11 6.49
C GLN A 221 2.60 0.72 6.56
N LEU A 222 1.68 0.45 5.66
CA LEU A 222 0.36 1.07 5.61
C LEU A 222 -0.65 -0.01 5.26
N GLU A 223 -1.62 -0.25 6.15
CA GLU A 223 -2.65 -1.27 5.98
C GLU A 223 -4.03 -0.66 6.06
N PHE A 224 -4.91 -1.05 5.14
CA PHE A 224 -6.33 -0.68 5.18
C PHE A 224 -7.16 -1.88 5.60
N THR A 225 -8.12 -1.66 6.47
CA THR A 225 -9.07 -2.70 6.90
C THR A 225 -10.32 -2.68 6.03
N GLY A 226 -10.80 -3.86 5.67
CA GLY A 226 -12.07 -4.24 5.06
C GLY A 226 -12.74 -3.24 4.10
N ASP A 227 -13.51 -2.32 4.63
CA ASP A 227 -14.23 -1.29 3.90
C ASP A 227 -13.39 -0.04 3.57
N LEU A 228 -12.10 -0.06 3.92
CA LEU A 228 -11.17 1.04 3.71
C LEU A 228 -11.43 2.29 4.58
N SER A 229 -12.28 2.16 5.58
CA SER A 229 -12.59 3.24 6.52
C SER A 229 -11.48 3.47 7.55
N TRP A 230 -10.63 2.46 7.78
CA TRP A 230 -9.51 2.54 8.71
C TRP A 230 -8.17 2.29 8.02
N CYS A 231 -7.19 3.09 8.41
CA CYS A 231 -5.80 2.93 8.01
C CYS A 231 -4.93 2.73 9.25
N ASN A 232 -4.11 1.67 9.25
CA ASN A 232 -3.06 1.46 10.24
C ASN A 232 -1.72 1.81 9.60
N ALA A 233 -0.95 2.67 10.23
CA ALA A 233 0.32 3.17 9.74
C ALA A 233 1.44 2.93 10.73
N TRP A 234 2.63 2.64 10.21
CA TRP A 234 3.89 2.51 10.96
C TRP A 234 4.94 3.39 10.31
N THR A 235 5.57 4.25 11.10
CA THR A 235 6.63 5.16 10.63
C THR A 235 7.74 5.31 11.66
N ASN A 236 8.95 5.64 11.22
CA ASN A 236 10.03 5.99 12.14
C ASN A 236 10.03 7.47 12.53
N SER A 237 9.37 8.30 11.74
CA SER A 237 9.25 9.73 11.95
C SER A 237 7.81 10.14 11.68
N MET A 238 7.22 10.92 12.58
CA MET A 238 5.84 11.36 12.49
C MET A 238 5.80 12.88 12.44
N PHE A 239 4.88 13.44 11.65
CA PHE A 239 4.69 14.88 11.58
C PHE A 239 4.06 15.44 12.87
N ILE A 240 4.47 16.65 13.19
CA ILE A 240 3.95 17.40 14.33
C ILE A 240 2.81 18.28 13.82
N ASN A 241 1.58 17.83 14.01
CA ASN A 241 0.40 18.61 13.71
C ASN A 241 -0.10 19.38 14.96
N PRO A 242 -1.03 20.35 14.81
CA PRO A 242 -1.49 21.16 15.93
C PRO A 242 -2.08 20.39 17.11
N ALA A 243 -2.65 19.20 16.88
CA ALA A 243 -3.29 18.43 17.95
C ALA A 243 -2.30 17.74 18.90
N ILE A 244 -1.05 17.50 18.44
CA ILE A 244 -0.04 16.81 19.24
C ILE A 244 1.15 17.69 19.61
N GLN A 245 1.30 18.88 19.04
CA GLN A 245 2.49 19.72 19.16
C GLN A 245 2.90 20.01 20.60
N ASP A 246 1.96 20.18 21.52
CA ASP A 246 2.23 20.48 22.92
C ASP A 246 2.86 19.32 23.71
N LYS A 247 2.80 18.12 23.14
CA LYS A 247 3.38 16.90 23.73
C LYS A 247 4.75 16.57 23.13
N ILE A 248 5.14 17.22 22.04
CA ILE A 248 6.35 16.87 21.30
C ILE A 248 7.50 17.82 21.66
N TYR A 249 8.18 17.49 22.77
CA TYR A 249 9.43 18.11 23.17
C TYR A 249 10.41 17.03 23.65
N LEU A 250 11.69 17.26 23.44
CA LEU A 250 12.74 16.28 23.72
C LEU A 250 12.72 15.84 25.18
N GLY A 251 12.77 14.53 25.37
CA GLY A 251 12.68 13.88 26.66
C GLY A 251 11.27 13.66 27.18
N ASN A 252 10.21 14.17 26.52
CA ASN A 252 8.85 13.86 26.95
C ASN A 252 8.52 12.38 26.75
N LEU A 253 7.80 11.81 27.72
CA LEU A 253 7.39 10.41 27.69
C LEU A 253 6.03 10.27 27.00
N VAL A 254 6.05 9.59 25.88
CA VAL A 254 4.85 9.30 25.05
C VAL A 254 4.83 7.83 24.63
N SER A 255 3.67 7.36 24.20
CA SER A 255 3.57 6.00 23.67
C SER A 255 3.94 5.96 22.18
N HIS A 256 4.77 4.99 21.79
CA HIS A 256 4.98 4.72 20.34
C HIS A 256 3.75 4.05 19.69
N ASN A 257 2.79 3.58 20.49
CA ASN A 257 1.47 3.13 20.03
C ASN A 257 0.50 4.31 20.15
N ALA A 258 0.54 5.22 19.18
CA ALA A 258 -0.39 6.34 19.12
C ALA A 258 -1.80 5.83 18.83
N GLN A 259 -2.81 6.44 19.46
CA GLN A 259 -4.19 6.05 19.22
C GLN A 259 -4.68 6.51 17.84
N SER A 260 -4.18 7.66 17.41
CA SER A 260 -4.40 8.21 16.06
C SER A 260 -3.28 9.19 15.69
N ASN A 261 -3.30 9.71 14.47
CA ASN A 261 -2.40 10.75 14.02
C ASN A 261 -2.50 12.07 14.82
N ILE A 262 -3.62 12.28 15.51
CA ILE A 262 -3.89 13.48 16.34
C ILE A 262 -3.92 13.17 17.84
N ASN A 263 -3.69 11.95 18.26
CA ASN A 263 -3.74 11.54 19.66
C ASN A 263 -2.63 10.57 20.04
N ILE A 264 -1.55 11.13 20.58
CA ILE A 264 -0.44 10.38 21.17
C ILE A 264 -0.63 10.34 22.68
N PRO A 265 -0.76 9.14 23.29
CA PRO A 265 -0.81 9.03 24.75
C PRO A 265 0.48 9.52 25.40
N GLU A 266 0.34 10.37 26.41
CA GLU A 266 1.44 10.91 27.20
C GLU A 266 1.49 10.24 28.57
N PHE A 267 2.70 10.00 29.10
CA PHE A 267 2.90 9.46 30.44
C PHE A 267 3.27 10.59 31.39
N THR A 268 2.37 10.96 32.27
CA THR A 268 2.50 12.11 33.15
C THR A 268 2.77 11.75 34.60
N GLY A 269 3.19 12.73 35.40
CA GLY A 269 3.44 12.60 36.84
C GLY A 269 4.80 11.94 37.11
N TYR A 270 5.77 12.23 36.27
CA TYR A 270 7.20 11.93 36.44
C TYR A 270 8.01 13.20 36.59
N THR A 271 9.12 13.12 37.28
CA THR A 271 10.08 14.22 37.44
C THR A 271 11.29 13.94 36.57
N PHE A 272 11.52 14.79 35.58
CA PHE A 272 12.64 14.61 34.65
C PHE A 272 13.99 15.00 35.28
N ASN A 273 15.02 14.27 34.88
CA ASN A 273 16.40 14.71 35.03
C ASN A 273 16.79 15.68 33.90
N PRO A 274 17.80 16.52 34.05
CA PRO A 274 18.34 17.29 32.93
C PRO A 274 18.83 16.36 31.81
N ILE A 275 18.57 16.77 30.58
CA ILE A 275 19.00 16.09 29.35
C ILE A 275 19.97 17.01 28.60
N THR A 276 20.88 16.42 27.85
CA THR A 276 21.77 17.12 26.93
C THR A 276 21.21 17.01 25.52
N ILE A 277 21.15 18.14 24.82
CA ILE A 277 20.59 18.26 23.47
C ILE A 277 21.64 18.93 22.60
N SER A 278 21.80 18.42 21.39
CA SER A 278 22.61 19.01 20.33
C SER A 278 21.73 19.52 19.18
N THR A 279 22.27 20.46 18.41
CA THR A 279 21.63 20.96 17.18
C THR A 279 22.53 20.80 15.97
N SER A 280 21.93 20.55 14.80
CA SER A 280 22.62 20.57 13.52
C SER A 280 22.84 21.98 12.97
N ALA A 281 22.29 23.01 13.61
CA ALA A 281 22.45 24.39 13.17
C ALA A 281 23.90 24.87 13.29
N ALA A 282 24.35 25.67 12.33
CA ALA A 282 25.66 26.34 12.36
C ALA A 282 25.63 27.59 13.27
N VAL A 283 25.64 27.35 14.57
CA VAL A 283 25.65 28.38 15.66
C VAL A 283 26.76 28.11 16.65
N GLU A 284 27.10 29.11 17.49
CA GLU A 284 28.17 28.96 18.50
C GLU A 284 27.80 27.95 19.61
N GLU A 285 26.57 28.02 20.12
CA GLU A 285 26.05 27.12 21.15
C GLU A 285 25.34 25.92 20.47
N VAL A 286 26.08 24.86 20.15
CA VAL A 286 25.58 23.65 19.52
C VAL A 286 25.04 22.60 20.49
N VAL A 287 25.31 22.76 21.80
CA VAL A 287 24.89 21.82 22.86
C VAL A 287 24.29 22.59 24.03
N LYS A 288 23.16 22.12 24.54
CA LYS A 288 22.49 22.70 25.71
C LYS A 288 21.98 21.62 26.66
N THR A 289 22.04 21.90 27.95
CA THR A 289 21.48 21.01 28.97
C THR A 289 20.32 21.70 29.68
N TYR A 290 19.16 21.05 29.74
CA TYR A 290 17.99 21.56 30.48
C TYR A 290 17.07 20.41 30.93
N VAL A 291 16.13 20.71 31.85
CA VAL A 291 15.10 19.78 32.27
C VAL A 291 14.00 19.75 31.16
N PRO A 292 13.61 18.57 30.65
CA PRO A 292 12.61 18.46 29.59
C PRO A 292 11.36 19.30 29.85
N SER A 293 11.06 20.20 28.90
CA SER A 293 9.80 20.93 28.83
C SER A 293 9.64 21.58 27.45
N GLN A 294 8.42 21.77 27.01
CA GLN A 294 8.11 22.50 25.76
C GLN A 294 8.73 23.90 25.76
N LYS A 295 8.61 24.62 26.91
CA LYS A 295 9.12 25.98 27.03
C LYS A 295 10.64 26.08 26.85
N GLU A 296 11.41 25.16 27.42
CA GLU A 296 12.86 25.15 27.28
C GLU A 296 13.29 24.83 25.86
N GLN A 297 12.61 23.86 25.21
CA GLN A 297 12.84 23.54 23.81
C GLN A 297 12.54 24.74 22.89
N ASP A 298 11.36 25.36 23.01
CA ASP A 298 10.98 26.52 22.23
C ASP A 298 11.95 27.71 22.44
N THR A 299 12.45 27.88 23.69
CA THR A 299 13.44 28.91 23.98
C THR A 299 14.76 28.61 23.29
N PHE A 300 15.24 27.37 23.33
CA PHE A 300 16.47 26.98 22.64
C PHE A 300 16.33 27.09 21.10
N ALA A 301 15.26 26.59 20.53
CA ALA A 301 15.01 26.72 19.11
C ALA A 301 14.98 28.18 18.65
N ARG A 302 14.38 29.10 19.43
CA ARG A 302 14.38 30.52 19.14
C ARG A 302 15.79 31.12 19.23
N GLN A 303 16.58 30.78 20.23
CA GLN A 303 17.97 31.21 20.33
C GLN A 303 18.80 30.77 19.12
N ILE A 304 18.60 29.52 18.65
CA ILE A 304 19.27 29.02 17.44
C ILE A 304 18.91 29.90 16.24
N MET A 305 17.63 30.17 16.04
CA MET A 305 17.16 30.99 14.89
C MET A 305 17.69 32.42 14.95
N GLU A 306 17.73 33.03 16.14
CA GLU A 306 18.25 34.38 16.36
C GLU A 306 19.76 34.47 16.10
N ASN A 307 20.53 33.44 16.49
CA ASN A 307 21.98 33.40 16.36
C ASN A 307 22.47 32.85 15.00
N MET A 308 21.59 32.29 14.19
CA MET A 308 21.94 31.77 12.86
C MET A 308 22.18 32.92 11.88
N SER A 309 23.39 32.99 11.32
CA SER A 309 23.75 33.96 10.29
C SER A 309 22.98 33.67 9.00
N ASP A 310 22.51 34.70 8.32
CA ASP A 310 21.81 34.57 7.00
C ASP A 310 22.69 33.93 5.93
N GLN A 311 24.00 34.03 6.06
CA GLN A 311 24.95 33.38 5.14
C GLN A 311 25.08 31.86 5.36
N ASN A 312 24.63 31.36 6.51
CA ASN A 312 24.70 29.94 6.88
C ASN A 312 23.34 29.23 6.79
N VAL A 313 22.32 29.87 6.24
CA VAL A 313 21.01 29.25 6.04
C VAL A 313 21.11 28.24 4.90
N SER A 314 21.00 26.96 5.24
CA SER A 314 20.91 25.86 4.29
C SER A 314 19.80 24.95 4.71
N PHE A 315 18.93 24.59 3.77
CA PHE A 315 17.84 23.62 4.02
C PHE A 315 18.20 22.25 3.45
N GLU A 316 17.93 21.22 4.21
CA GLU A 316 17.73 19.89 3.66
C GLU A 316 16.34 19.88 3.00
N ILE A 317 16.26 19.60 1.70
CA ILE A 317 15.06 19.75 0.92
C ILE A 317 14.63 18.41 0.35
N ASP A 318 13.45 17.95 0.77
CA ASP A 318 12.71 16.87 0.15
C ASP A 318 11.56 17.45 -0.67
N ASN A 319 11.52 17.13 -1.97
CA ASN A 319 10.44 17.48 -2.86
C ASN A 319 9.79 16.24 -3.44
N GLY A 320 8.50 16.26 -3.63
CA GLY A 320 7.77 15.17 -4.22
C GLY A 320 6.65 15.63 -5.13
N THR A 321 6.35 14.80 -6.13
CA THR A 321 5.19 14.96 -6.99
C THR A 321 4.55 13.60 -7.19
N PHE A 322 3.23 13.56 -7.10
CA PHE A 322 2.48 12.33 -7.09
C PHE A 322 1.14 12.52 -7.82
N ASP A 323 0.78 11.56 -8.70
CA ASP A 323 -0.53 11.54 -9.34
C ASP A 323 -1.51 10.75 -8.48
N PHE A 324 -2.72 11.28 -8.29
CA PHE A 324 -3.79 10.57 -7.63
C PHE A 324 -5.06 10.55 -8.49
N TYR A 325 -5.82 9.49 -8.36
CA TYR A 325 -7.03 9.22 -9.17
C TYR A 325 -8.23 8.90 -8.28
N SER A 326 -8.05 9.01 -6.97
CA SER A 326 -9.10 8.95 -5.95
C SER A 326 -8.63 9.72 -4.71
N HIS A 327 -9.54 10.29 -3.94
CA HIS A 327 -9.22 10.95 -2.67
C HIS A 327 -8.62 10.00 -1.64
N LYS A 328 -8.94 8.71 -1.74
CA LYS A 328 -8.29 7.66 -0.95
C LYS A 328 -6.78 7.63 -1.16
N GLN A 329 -6.30 7.88 -2.38
CA GLN A 329 -4.86 7.89 -2.67
C GLN A 329 -4.16 9.09 -2.01
N LEU A 330 -4.82 10.25 -1.87
CA LEU A 330 -4.31 11.37 -1.06
C LEU A 330 -4.17 10.99 0.42
N TYR A 331 -5.12 10.24 0.93
CA TYR A 331 -5.08 9.71 2.28
C TYR A 331 -3.88 8.78 2.46
N MET A 332 -3.70 7.82 1.54
CA MET A 332 -2.54 6.92 1.50
C MET A 332 -1.21 7.67 1.34
N ALA A 333 -1.23 8.82 0.66
CA ALA A 333 -0.06 9.68 0.54
C ALA A 333 0.35 10.36 1.85
N GLY A 334 -0.43 10.22 2.92
CA GLY A 334 -0.09 10.71 4.25
C GLY A 334 -0.59 12.12 4.57
N MET A 335 -1.47 12.71 3.75
CA MET A 335 -2.04 14.04 4.05
C MET A 335 -2.69 14.11 5.42
N ILE A 336 -3.34 13.04 5.83
CA ILE A 336 -3.99 12.98 7.13
C ILE A 336 -3.01 13.12 8.30
N ASN A 337 -1.76 12.69 8.12
CA ASN A 337 -0.73 12.82 9.16
C ASN A 337 -0.39 14.29 9.46
N LEU A 338 -0.70 15.20 8.53
CA LEU A 338 -0.55 16.66 8.74
C LEU A 338 -1.68 17.29 9.53
N GLY A 339 -2.74 16.55 9.85
CA GLY A 339 -3.94 17.11 10.49
C GLY A 339 -4.78 17.98 9.55
N VAL A 340 -4.61 17.81 8.24
CA VAL A 340 -5.39 18.50 7.21
C VAL A 340 -6.68 17.75 6.98
N LYS A 341 -7.80 18.42 7.05
CA LYS A 341 -9.07 17.85 6.63
C LYS A 341 -9.13 17.84 5.11
N LEU A 342 -9.48 16.69 4.53
CA LEU A 342 -9.47 16.55 3.07
C LEU A 342 -10.49 17.46 2.38
N ASP A 343 -11.64 17.71 2.98
CA ASP A 343 -12.67 18.64 2.48
C ASP A 343 -12.18 20.10 2.40
N GLU A 344 -11.16 20.45 3.15
CA GLU A 344 -10.49 21.75 3.05
C GLU A 344 -9.53 21.82 1.86
N ALA A 345 -8.93 20.68 1.45
CA ALA A 345 -7.90 20.60 0.42
C ALA A 345 -8.46 20.25 -0.97
N VAL A 346 -9.53 19.47 -1.07
CA VAL A 346 -10.12 19.01 -2.33
C VAL A 346 -11.59 19.37 -2.45
N SER A 347 -12.16 19.22 -3.63
CA SER A 347 -13.58 19.48 -3.90
C SER A 347 -14.41 18.20 -3.74
N GLY A 348 -15.46 18.24 -2.91
CA GLY A 348 -16.46 17.17 -2.82
C GLY A 348 -15.89 15.82 -2.41
N VAL A 349 -15.32 15.72 -1.21
CA VAL A 349 -14.72 14.48 -0.70
C VAL A 349 -15.72 13.34 -0.66
N SER A 350 -15.40 12.23 -1.30
CA SER A 350 -16.04 10.94 -1.09
C SER A 350 -14.99 9.84 -0.99
N PHE A 351 -14.93 9.17 0.17
CA PHE A 351 -14.10 7.99 0.37
C PHE A 351 -14.80 6.69 -0.04
N LEU A 352 -16.13 6.74 -0.11
CA LEU A 352 -16.98 5.60 -0.48
C LEU A 352 -17.16 5.50 -1.98
N GLU A 353 -17.03 6.59 -2.70
CA GLU A 353 -17.12 6.63 -4.14
C GLU A 353 -15.74 6.47 -4.77
N LYS A 354 -15.64 5.64 -5.80
CA LYS A 354 -14.40 5.43 -6.55
C LYS A 354 -14.02 6.64 -7.40
N GLU A 355 -14.88 7.65 -7.48
CA GLU A 355 -14.77 8.74 -8.43
C GLU A 355 -14.53 10.07 -7.72
N MET A 356 -13.47 10.75 -8.09
CA MET A 356 -13.27 12.16 -7.78
C MET A 356 -14.19 13.01 -8.65
N PRO A 357 -14.52 14.27 -8.22
CA PRO A 357 -15.23 15.23 -9.07
C PRO A 357 -14.48 15.53 -10.38
N ARG A 358 -13.15 15.48 -10.35
CA ARG A 358 -12.28 15.61 -11.52
C ARG A 358 -11.60 14.30 -11.88
N LYS A 359 -11.18 14.14 -13.13
CA LYS A 359 -10.59 12.89 -13.63
C LYS A 359 -9.18 12.62 -13.09
N TYR A 360 -8.39 13.66 -12.91
CA TYR A 360 -6.99 13.59 -12.54
C TYR A 360 -6.72 14.43 -11.32
N GLY A 361 -5.83 13.95 -10.50
CA GLY A 361 -5.27 14.67 -9.38
C GLY A 361 -3.75 14.66 -9.40
N LEU A 362 -3.15 15.73 -8.91
CA LEU A 362 -1.71 15.90 -8.83
C LEU A 362 -1.37 16.59 -7.52
N ILE A 363 -0.42 16.06 -6.77
CA ILE A 363 0.09 16.70 -5.57
C ILE A 363 1.57 17.01 -5.72
N TYR A 364 1.95 18.21 -5.38
CA TYR A 364 3.34 18.61 -5.12
C TYR A 364 3.53 18.78 -3.64
N SER A 365 4.70 18.44 -3.17
CA SER A 365 5.07 18.62 -1.77
C SER A 365 6.50 19.13 -1.65
N PHE A 366 6.75 19.93 -0.63
CA PHE A 366 8.10 20.18 -0.14
C PHE A 366 8.15 20.01 1.37
N LYS A 367 9.28 19.52 1.87
CA LYS A 367 9.71 19.56 3.24
C LYS A 367 11.11 20.18 3.26
N GLN A 368 11.27 21.25 3.98
CA GLN A 368 12.53 21.99 4.11
C GLN A 368 12.92 21.98 5.59
N ILE A 369 14.00 21.30 5.93
CA ILE A 369 14.53 21.25 7.29
C ILE A 369 15.69 22.23 7.39
N LEU A 370 15.59 23.14 8.33
CA LEU A 370 16.61 24.15 8.62
C LEU A 370 17.63 23.64 9.63
N PHE A 371 17.18 23.01 10.68
CA PHE A 371 18.02 22.38 11.69
C PHE A 371 17.24 21.28 12.43
N THR A 372 18.00 20.48 13.17
CA THR A 372 17.46 19.43 14.04
C THR A 372 17.89 19.68 15.49
N LEU A 373 17.12 19.13 16.41
CA LEU A 373 17.47 18.95 17.79
C LEU A 373 17.50 17.47 18.10
N ASP A 374 18.63 17.00 18.60
CA ASP A 374 18.89 15.63 18.96
C ASP A 374 19.17 15.52 20.44
N MET A 375 18.56 14.58 21.11
CA MET A 375 18.77 14.30 22.52
C MET A 375 19.83 13.21 22.67
N ASP A 376 20.89 13.51 23.49
CA ASP A 376 21.84 12.48 23.87
C ASP A 376 21.14 11.38 24.68
N ARG A 377 21.62 10.15 24.52
CA ARG A 377 21.11 9.03 25.30
C ARG A 377 21.22 9.30 26.79
N PRO A 378 20.11 9.37 27.55
CA PRO A 378 20.16 9.65 28.98
C PRO A 378 20.56 8.40 29.77
N GLU A 379 21.37 8.55 30.83
CA GLU A 379 21.59 7.46 31.77
C GLU A 379 20.31 7.14 32.56
N LYS A 380 19.57 8.16 32.94
CA LYS A 380 18.30 8.08 33.65
C LYS A 380 17.45 9.29 33.29
N LEU A 381 16.39 9.11 32.52
CA LEU A 381 15.55 10.22 32.03
C LEU A 381 14.62 10.78 33.11
N ILE A 382 14.07 9.93 33.97
CA ILE A 382 13.18 10.32 35.08
C ILE A 382 13.78 9.92 36.42
N LYS A 383 13.42 10.66 37.49
CA LYS A 383 13.92 10.40 38.86
C LYS A 383 13.31 9.16 39.47
N GLU A 384 12.05 8.93 39.18
CA GLU A 384 11.25 7.78 39.65
C GLU A 384 11.49 6.54 38.80
N GLU A 385 11.05 5.39 39.26
CA GLU A 385 10.84 4.20 38.41
C GLU A 385 9.50 4.32 37.66
N LEU A 386 9.42 3.68 36.52
CA LEU A 386 8.13 3.60 35.78
C LEU A 386 7.05 2.98 36.65
N LYS A 387 5.90 3.65 36.72
CA LYS A 387 4.71 3.13 37.39
C LYS A 387 4.30 1.81 36.78
N GLU A 388 3.81 0.85 37.58
CA GLU A 388 3.37 -0.45 37.10
C GLU A 388 2.28 -0.35 36.03
N VAL A 389 1.40 0.67 36.13
CA VAL A 389 0.31 0.90 35.15
C VAL A 389 0.83 1.36 33.78
N ASP A 390 2.05 1.85 33.69
CA ASP A 390 2.66 2.37 32.45
C ASP A 390 3.57 1.33 31.78
N LYS A 391 4.03 0.32 32.57
CA LYS A 391 4.84 -0.76 32.03
C LYS A 391 4.06 -1.54 30.96
N GLY A 392 4.70 -1.85 29.83
CA GLY A 392 4.09 -2.58 28.71
C GLY A 392 3.15 -1.75 27.83
N ARG A 393 3.01 -0.43 28.09
CA ARG A 393 2.18 0.46 27.28
C ARG A 393 2.94 1.14 26.13
N GLY A 394 4.11 0.64 25.78
CA GLY A 394 4.91 1.22 24.70
C GLY A 394 5.54 2.57 25.08
N VAL A 395 6.11 2.65 26.29
CA VAL A 395 6.74 3.89 26.77
C VAL A 395 7.98 4.21 25.96
N SER A 396 7.98 5.37 25.37
CA SER A 396 9.08 5.93 24.59
C SER A 396 9.29 7.38 24.98
N TYR A 397 10.38 7.97 24.56
CA TYR A 397 10.61 9.40 24.71
C TYR A 397 10.90 10.04 23.35
N VAL A 398 10.55 11.32 23.25
CA VAL A 398 10.90 12.12 22.07
C VAL A 398 12.40 12.33 22.07
N ALA A 399 13.10 11.74 21.10
CA ALA A 399 14.56 11.77 21.02
C ALA A 399 15.09 12.75 19.97
N PHE A 400 14.28 13.09 18.99
CA PHE A 400 14.66 13.89 17.84
C PHE A 400 13.50 14.76 17.38
N VAL A 401 13.78 16.01 17.02
CA VAL A 401 12.81 16.97 16.45
C VAL A 401 13.48 17.76 15.33
N SER A 402 12.88 17.75 14.13
CA SER A 402 13.30 18.57 13.00
C SER A 402 12.53 19.89 12.96
N TYR A 403 13.22 20.97 12.69
CA TYR A 403 12.67 22.32 12.54
C TYR A 403 12.77 22.77 11.09
N GLY A 404 11.65 23.20 10.55
CA GLY A 404 11.58 23.57 9.15
C GLY A 404 10.19 24.01 8.74
N ARG A 405 9.82 23.70 7.51
CA ARG A 405 8.50 23.99 6.96
C ARG A 405 8.08 22.93 5.95
N ILE A 406 6.77 22.80 5.78
CA ILE A 406 6.13 21.89 4.81
C ILE A 406 5.10 22.67 4.01
N GLY A 407 4.95 22.33 2.74
CA GLY A 407 3.87 22.79 1.89
C GLY A 407 3.42 21.73 0.91
N LEU A 408 2.12 21.69 0.68
CA LEU A 408 1.48 20.81 -0.30
C LEU A 408 0.69 21.66 -1.30
N LEU A 409 0.83 21.35 -2.59
CA LEU A 409 -0.02 21.90 -3.63
C LEU A 409 -0.84 20.75 -4.20
N VAL A 410 -2.13 20.74 -3.91
CA VAL A 410 -3.09 19.77 -4.41
C VAL A 410 -3.79 20.35 -5.62
N VAL A 411 -3.83 19.60 -6.72
CA VAL A 411 -4.40 20.03 -7.99
C VAL A 411 -5.37 18.97 -8.48
N GLU A 412 -6.59 19.37 -8.84
CA GLU A 412 -7.59 18.51 -9.45
C GLU A 412 -7.97 19.04 -10.84
N SER A 413 -8.10 18.16 -11.83
CA SER A 413 -8.27 18.55 -13.22
C SER A 413 -9.02 17.51 -14.04
N ASP A 414 -9.71 17.95 -15.09
CA ASP A 414 -10.18 17.08 -16.19
C ASP A 414 -9.18 17.00 -17.36
N ILE A 415 -8.09 17.75 -17.28
CA ILE A 415 -6.96 17.73 -18.21
C ILE A 415 -5.93 16.72 -17.72
N ASP A 416 -5.30 15.98 -18.67
CA ASP A 416 -4.26 14.98 -18.34
C ASP A 416 -3.20 15.59 -17.40
N SER A 417 -2.90 14.89 -16.33
CA SER A 417 -1.98 15.34 -15.26
C SER A 417 -0.59 15.70 -15.76
N ARG A 418 -0.13 15.16 -16.90
CA ARG A 418 1.18 15.49 -17.49
C ARG A 418 1.20 16.89 -18.08
N ASP A 419 0.13 17.31 -18.75
CA ASP A 419 0.04 18.65 -19.33
C ASP A 419 -0.06 19.68 -18.21
N VAL A 420 -0.85 19.40 -17.16
CA VAL A 420 -0.92 20.20 -15.95
C VAL A 420 0.44 20.28 -15.26
N ARG A 421 1.13 19.15 -15.11
CA ARG A 421 2.46 19.06 -14.50
C ARG A 421 3.50 19.90 -15.26
N LEU A 422 3.51 19.81 -16.58
CA LEU A 422 4.42 20.61 -17.41
C LEU A 422 4.21 22.10 -17.19
N ALA A 423 2.96 22.56 -17.16
CA ALA A 423 2.63 23.96 -16.91
C ALA A 423 3.04 24.42 -15.50
N ILE A 424 2.74 23.62 -14.46
CA ILE A 424 3.12 23.93 -13.07
C ILE A 424 4.65 23.96 -12.91
N ASN A 425 5.36 22.99 -13.49
CA ASN A 425 6.82 22.94 -13.40
C ASN A 425 7.48 24.17 -14.00
N LYS A 426 6.94 24.71 -15.11
CA LYS A 426 7.40 25.99 -15.67
C LYS A 426 7.19 27.16 -14.71
N VAL A 427 6.03 27.23 -14.06
CA VAL A 427 5.78 28.27 -13.04
C VAL A 427 6.79 28.16 -11.91
N ILE A 428 7.02 26.95 -11.38
CA ILE A 428 8.00 26.72 -10.30
C ILE A 428 9.41 27.10 -10.74
N ALA A 429 9.80 26.76 -11.97
CA ALA A 429 11.09 27.10 -12.55
C ALA A 429 11.25 28.60 -12.89
N GLY A 430 10.17 29.39 -12.84
CA GLY A 430 10.17 30.80 -13.23
C GLY A 430 10.19 31.03 -14.74
N GLU A 431 9.79 30.04 -15.52
CA GLU A 431 9.70 30.11 -16.97
C GLU A 431 8.38 30.74 -17.43
N SER A 432 8.37 31.30 -18.62
CA SER A 432 7.17 31.88 -19.23
C SER A 432 6.22 30.79 -19.71
N LEU A 433 4.93 30.97 -19.46
CA LEU A 433 3.88 30.12 -19.97
C LEU A 433 3.45 30.52 -21.37
N SER A 434 3.13 29.54 -22.21
CA SER A 434 2.38 29.75 -23.45
C SER A 434 0.91 30.09 -23.15
N GLN A 435 0.17 30.55 -24.15
CA GLN A 435 -1.26 30.79 -24.03
C GLN A 435 -2.01 29.48 -23.68
N GLU A 436 -1.61 28.33 -24.24
CA GLU A 436 -2.21 27.03 -23.97
C GLU A 436 -1.98 26.61 -22.52
N GLU A 437 -0.75 26.72 -22.00
CA GLU A 437 -0.42 26.40 -20.60
C GLU A 437 -1.14 27.34 -19.62
N THR A 438 -1.31 28.62 -19.99
CA THR A 438 -2.11 29.56 -19.20
C THR A 438 -3.58 29.11 -19.13
N ASN A 439 -4.13 28.65 -20.25
CA ASN A 439 -5.50 28.16 -20.33
C ASN A 439 -5.64 26.88 -19.48
N ILE A 440 -4.65 25.96 -19.51
CA ILE A 440 -4.61 24.77 -18.67
C ILE A 440 -4.70 25.16 -17.19
N LEU A 441 -3.83 26.07 -16.72
CA LEU A 441 -3.80 26.48 -15.32
C LEU A 441 -5.03 27.30 -14.89
N SER A 442 -5.80 27.83 -15.85
CA SER A 442 -7.08 28.49 -15.58
C SER A 442 -8.24 27.52 -15.42
N ALA A 443 -8.09 26.26 -15.84
CA ALA A 443 -9.12 25.25 -15.86
C ALA A 443 -8.94 24.18 -14.76
N VAL A 444 -7.94 24.34 -13.90
CA VAL A 444 -7.65 23.41 -12.78
C VAL A 444 -8.08 23.99 -11.44
N ASP A 445 -8.46 23.12 -10.52
CA ASP A 445 -8.70 23.48 -9.13
C ASP A 445 -7.40 23.29 -8.35
N VAL A 446 -6.89 24.34 -7.72
CA VAL A 446 -5.62 24.34 -6.99
C VAL A 446 -5.85 24.68 -5.53
N CYS A 447 -5.27 23.93 -4.63
CA CYS A 447 -5.23 24.23 -3.21
C CYS A 447 -3.80 24.13 -2.68
N TYR A 448 -3.29 25.22 -2.09
CA TYR A 448 -2.04 25.23 -1.37
C TYR A 448 -2.31 25.06 0.13
N VAL A 449 -1.72 24.04 0.72
CA VAL A 449 -1.81 23.72 2.14
C VAL A 449 -0.47 24.00 2.80
N TYR A 450 -0.46 24.77 3.86
CA TYR A 450 0.75 25.17 4.60
C TYR A 450 0.44 25.43 6.06
N PHE A 451 1.48 25.59 6.87
CA PHE A 451 1.36 26.00 8.26
C PHE A 451 1.72 27.49 8.39
N ASP A 452 0.91 28.23 9.14
CA ASP A 452 1.23 29.62 9.46
C ASP A 452 2.26 29.73 10.62
N LYS A 453 2.62 30.96 10.97
CA LYS A 453 3.55 31.25 12.08
C LYS A 453 3.08 30.72 13.45
N ASP A 454 1.78 30.55 13.63
CA ASP A 454 1.15 30.04 14.85
C ASP A 454 0.93 28.51 14.78
N LYS A 455 1.52 27.85 13.76
CA LYS A 455 1.48 26.39 13.51
C LYS A 455 0.07 25.88 13.17
N ASN A 456 -0.87 26.75 12.75
CA ASN A 456 -2.16 26.31 12.28
C ASN A 456 -2.10 25.92 10.81
N VAL A 457 -2.83 24.88 10.45
CA VAL A 457 -3.00 24.49 9.06
C VAL A 457 -3.83 25.57 8.34
N GLN A 458 -3.32 26.03 7.22
CA GLN A 458 -3.96 27.02 6.35
C GLN A 458 -4.14 26.41 4.96
N THR A 459 -5.23 26.80 4.30
CA THR A 459 -5.50 26.43 2.91
C THR A 459 -5.77 27.69 2.08
N GLN A 460 -5.16 27.75 0.89
CA GLN A 460 -5.41 28.78 -0.08
C GLN A 460 -5.90 28.13 -1.37
N LYS A 461 -7.12 28.44 -1.80
CA LYS A 461 -7.72 27.90 -3.04
C LYS A 461 -7.70 28.94 -4.16
N GLY A 462 -7.45 28.51 -5.40
CA GLY A 462 -7.42 29.39 -6.56
C GLY A 462 -6.88 28.71 -7.80
N GLY A 463 -6.08 29.41 -8.59
CA GLY A 463 -5.46 28.93 -9.81
C GLY A 463 -3.95 29.26 -9.85
N LEU A 464 -3.51 29.98 -10.89
CA LEU A 464 -2.09 30.35 -11.08
C LEU A 464 -1.52 31.17 -9.91
N ASP A 465 -2.32 32.01 -9.28
CA ASP A 465 -1.94 32.79 -8.09
C ASP A 465 -1.54 31.89 -6.92
N VAL A 466 -2.23 30.77 -6.74
CA VAL A 466 -1.94 29.78 -5.69
C VAL A 466 -0.67 28.99 -6.01
N VAL A 467 -0.44 28.62 -7.29
CA VAL A 467 0.81 28.00 -7.73
C VAL A 467 2.00 28.95 -7.48
N ASN A 468 1.83 30.25 -7.74
CA ASN A 468 2.87 31.23 -7.42
C ASN A 468 3.10 31.36 -5.91
N ALA A 469 2.05 31.34 -5.08
CA ALA A 469 2.20 31.36 -3.62
C ALA A 469 2.98 30.14 -3.12
N TYR A 470 2.73 28.96 -3.66
CA TYR A 470 3.48 27.74 -3.37
C TYR A 470 4.97 27.88 -3.78
N LYS A 471 5.24 28.39 -4.99
CA LYS A 471 6.60 28.67 -5.46
C LYS A 471 7.34 29.64 -4.52
N GLU A 472 6.71 30.78 -4.19
CA GLU A 472 7.31 31.77 -3.29
C GLU A 472 7.61 31.18 -1.90
N ALA A 473 6.77 30.25 -1.42
CA ALA A 473 7.00 29.58 -0.16
C ALA A 473 8.24 28.67 -0.17
N ILE A 474 8.54 28.01 -1.29
CA ILE A 474 9.78 27.22 -1.46
C ILE A 474 11.02 28.12 -1.38
N LEU A 475 10.93 29.36 -1.88
CA LEU A 475 12.05 30.31 -1.96
C LEU A 475 12.26 31.13 -0.69
N LYS A 476 11.31 31.12 0.27
CA LYS A 476 11.46 31.84 1.54
C LYS A 476 12.63 31.27 2.35
N GLU A 477 13.42 32.16 2.97
CA GLU A 477 14.58 31.76 3.75
C GLU A 477 14.17 31.37 5.18
N LYS A 478 14.25 32.24 6.18
CA LYS A 478 14.03 31.89 7.60
C LYS A 478 12.59 32.01 8.10
N ASP A 479 11.67 32.48 7.30
CA ASP A 479 10.30 32.73 7.74
C ASP A 479 9.49 31.43 7.91
N CYS A 480 8.63 31.38 8.93
CA CYS A 480 7.73 30.28 9.22
C CYS A 480 8.43 28.95 9.52
N ILE A 481 9.49 28.97 10.34
CA ILE A 481 10.15 27.76 10.85
C ILE A 481 9.44 27.27 12.12
N TYR A 482 9.05 26.00 12.12
CA TYR A 482 8.35 25.34 13.22
C TYR A 482 8.84 23.88 13.37
N PRO A 483 8.57 23.20 14.47
CA PRO A 483 8.87 21.78 14.58
C PRO A 483 7.97 20.99 13.62
N VAL A 484 8.61 20.25 12.70
CA VAL A 484 7.96 19.59 11.57
C VAL A 484 7.69 18.12 11.85
N GLU A 485 8.71 17.41 12.32
CA GLU A 485 8.63 15.97 12.55
C GLU A 485 9.46 15.56 13.75
N PHE A 486 9.17 14.40 14.30
CA PHE A 486 9.85 13.84 15.46
C PHE A 486 10.03 12.33 15.34
N SER A 487 11.00 11.81 16.08
CA SER A 487 11.23 10.38 16.26
C SER A 487 11.25 10.03 17.75
N LEU A 488 10.93 8.78 18.03
CA LEU A 488 10.89 8.23 19.37
C LEU A 488 11.99 7.22 19.60
N SER A 489 12.55 7.21 20.81
CA SER A 489 13.39 6.13 21.30
C SER A 489 12.68 5.37 22.41
N ASP A 490 12.90 4.05 22.46
CA ASP A 490 12.40 3.21 23.54
C ASP A 490 12.96 3.65 24.88
N TYR A 491 12.10 3.69 25.89
CA TYR A 491 12.52 4.13 27.22
C TYR A 491 13.54 3.17 27.87
N THR A 492 13.50 1.89 27.53
CA THR A 492 14.28 0.85 28.22
C THR A 492 15.66 0.63 27.59
N ASP A 493 15.70 0.47 26.27
CA ASP A 493 16.93 0.14 25.54
C ASP A 493 17.47 1.29 24.67
N HIS A 494 16.70 2.37 24.56
CA HIS A 494 17.00 3.58 23.78
C HIS A 494 17.11 3.34 22.26
N SER A 495 16.59 2.21 21.76
CA SER A 495 16.52 1.96 20.33
C SER A 495 15.46 2.86 19.67
N LEU A 496 15.65 3.14 18.39
CA LEU A 496 14.67 3.86 17.58
C LEU A 496 13.38 3.06 17.49
N ASN A 497 12.27 3.62 17.96
CA ASN A 497 10.96 3.01 17.89
C ASN A 497 10.19 3.44 16.63
N SER A 498 9.51 2.47 16.01
CA SER A 498 8.49 2.79 15.02
C SER A 498 7.22 3.24 15.73
N ILE A 499 6.68 4.37 15.31
CA ILE A 499 5.42 4.91 15.79
C ILE A 499 4.30 4.23 15.01
N SER A 500 3.36 3.62 15.70
CA SER A 500 2.15 3.06 15.11
C SER A 500 0.94 3.90 15.46
N PHE A 501 0.05 4.12 14.50
CA PHE A 501 -1.20 4.82 14.73
C PHE A 501 -2.28 4.33 13.77
N SER A 502 -3.54 4.50 14.18
CA SER A 502 -4.71 4.23 13.34
C SER A 502 -5.43 5.54 13.06
N CYS A 503 -6.00 5.67 11.88
CA CYS A 503 -6.79 6.83 11.50
C CYS A 503 -8.01 6.40 10.67
N ARG A 504 -9.10 7.16 10.80
CA ARG A 504 -10.30 6.99 10.00
C ARG A 504 -10.26 7.88 8.77
N ALA A 505 -10.76 7.36 7.66
CA ALA A 505 -10.86 8.14 6.44
C ALA A 505 -11.86 9.31 6.53
N GLU A 506 -12.77 9.25 7.49
CA GLU A 506 -13.87 10.22 7.67
C GLU A 506 -13.60 11.30 8.75
N GLU A 507 -12.51 11.18 9.49
CA GLU A 507 -12.09 12.15 10.52
C GLU A 507 -10.97 13.06 10.01
#